data_10c23767db07db2ab0101e303fc73b69
#
_entry.id   10c23767db07db2ab0101e303fc73b69
#
_cell.length_a   1.000
_cell.length_b   1.000
_cell.length_c   1.000
_cell.angle_alpha   90.00
_cell.angle_beta   90.00
_cell.angle_gamma   90.00
#
_symmetry.space_group_name_H-M   'P 1'
#
loop_
_entity.id
_entity.type
_entity.pdbx_description
1 polymer ?
#
loop_
_entity_poly.entity_id
_entity_poly.type
_entity_poly.pdbx_seq_one_letter_code
_entity_poly.pdbx_strand_id
1 'polypeptide(L)'
;MENKKTLRSNPWVDVPLHKDVWQLLKEQRIADTYYRRGDGQATQDLDWIEATHRNWVHDIIDLSDFPYCYVTNGTTDAIHHWLLTEDREYQYISGDYEYPNSIKQGTAIDHAYFIDPNKVLYISNPSAHNGNFKNIEVSCPVILDCTYLSSTNIQKINIPENTEQVMFSFSKGFGMIGNRLGLVYTKKPHKSLHLLKQFENWNYASVKTMDLIMSNYTVDEMWNRFTEKQIDICNDYGFEPSDCFFLATTKDKYYRRRRRMKNDDNARICISPLINI
;
A
#
# COMPACT_ATOMS: atom_id res chain seq x y z
N MET A 1 -25.32 3.54 20.33
CA MET A 1 -25.85 4.19 19.11
C MET A 1 -24.97 5.39 18.63
N GLU A 2 -24.30 6.09 19.53
CA GLU A 2 -23.44 7.25 19.20
C GLU A 2 -22.22 6.87 18.31
N ASN A 3 -21.61 5.73 18.57
CA ASN A 3 -20.44 5.26 17.83
C ASN A 3 -20.75 4.84 16.37
N LYS A 4 -21.98 4.39 16.06
CA LYS A 4 -22.37 4.12 14.66
C LYS A 4 -22.36 5.37 13.78
N LYS A 5 -22.55 6.58 14.34
CA LYS A 5 -22.48 7.86 13.61
C LYS A 5 -21.04 8.19 13.17
N THR A 6 -20.05 7.94 14.01
CA THR A 6 -18.63 8.22 13.73
C THR A 6 -18.12 7.38 12.56
N LEU A 7 -18.41 6.06 12.54
CA LEU A 7 -18.07 5.18 11.44
C LEU A 7 -18.82 5.52 10.14
N ARG A 8 -19.99 6.16 10.22
CA ARG A 8 -20.81 6.56 9.08
C ARG A 8 -20.28 7.78 8.33
N SER A 9 -19.62 8.69 9.03
CA SER A 9 -19.14 9.97 8.47
C SER A 9 -17.83 9.84 7.68
N ASN A 10 -17.06 8.77 7.88
CA ASN A 10 -15.76 8.57 7.21
C ASN A 10 -15.80 7.43 6.18
N PRO A 11 -16.16 7.71 4.89
CA PRO A 11 -16.18 6.69 3.82
C PRO A 11 -14.78 6.29 3.34
N TRP A 12 -13.75 7.06 3.72
CA TRP A 12 -12.36 6.88 3.29
C TRP A 12 -11.57 6.07 4.32
N VAL A 13 -10.56 5.34 3.84
CA VAL A 13 -9.55 4.77 4.72
C VAL A 13 -8.62 5.90 5.15
N ASP A 14 -8.76 6.30 6.40
CA ASP A 14 -7.96 7.33 7.03
C ASP A 14 -7.37 6.76 8.32
N VAL A 15 -6.08 6.44 8.27
CA VAL A 15 -5.32 5.97 9.42
C VAL A 15 -4.51 7.16 9.94
N PRO A 16 -4.81 7.67 11.13
CA PRO A 16 -4.07 8.78 11.70
C PRO A 16 -2.60 8.40 11.95
N LEU A 17 -1.73 9.39 11.94
CA LEU A 17 -0.32 9.20 12.29
C LEU A 17 -0.22 8.75 13.74
N HIS A 18 0.45 7.64 13.98
CA HIS A 18 0.65 7.10 15.33
C HIS A 18 1.48 8.06 16.19
N LYS A 19 1.13 8.21 17.46
CA LYS A 19 1.76 9.20 18.37
C LYS A 19 3.25 8.98 18.55
N ASP A 20 3.68 7.75 18.68
CA ASP A 20 5.09 7.40 18.83
C ASP A 20 5.89 7.58 17.52
N VAL A 21 5.28 7.26 16.38
CA VAL A 21 5.87 7.58 15.06
C VAL A 21 6.02 9.09 14.89
N TRP A 22 5.00 9.86 15.27
CA TRP A 22 5.07 11.33 15.27
C TRP A 22 6.20 11.85 16.16
N GLN A 23 6.33 11.31 17.38
CA GLN A 23 7.38 11.71 18.32
C GLN A 23 8.77 11.37 17.77
N LEU A 24 8.94 10.18 17.21
CA LEU A 24 10.19 9.76 16.58
C LEU A 24 10.60 10.71 15.45
N LEU A 25 9.66 11.05 14.53
CA LEU A 25 9.93 11.96 13.42
C LEU A 25 10.31 13.37 13.89
N LYS A 26 9.66 13.84 14.97
CA LYS A 26 9.93 15.15 15.56
C LYS A 26 11.31 15.23 16.19
N GLU A 27 11.75 14.19 16.89
CA GLU A 27 13.04 14.13 17.57
C GLU A 27 14.22 14.09 16.59
N GLN A 28 14.06 13.43 15.46
CA GLN A 28 15.13 13.20 14.48
C GLN A 28 15.40 14.40 13.55
N ARG A 29 14.67 15.49 13.67
CA ARG A 29 14.88 16.73 12.87
C ARG A 29 15.16 16.46 11.40
N ILE A 30 14.25 15.74 10.71
CA ILE A 30 14.43 15.39 9.29
C ILE A 30 14.72 16.61 8.40
N ALA A 31 14.32 17.81 8.83
CA ALA A 31 14.66 19.07 8.15
C ALA A 31 16.17 19.32 7.98
N ASP A 32 17.00 18.71 8.81
CA ASP A 32 18.47 18.85 8.71
C ASP A 32 19.10 17.89 7.69
N THR A 33 18.31 17.12 6.97
CA THR A 33 18.76 16.12 5.99
C THR A 33 18.96 16.73 4.59
N TYR A 34 19.79 17.76 4.47
CA TYR A 34 20.24 18.23 3.17
C TYR A 34 21.36 17.33 2.66
N TYR A 35 21.27 16.97 1.36
CA TYR A 35 22.42 16.39 0.67
C TYR A 35 22.90 17.34 -0.42
N ARG A 36 24.16 17.26 -0.74
CA ARG A 36 24.74 18.00 -1.85
C ARG A 36 24.68 17.16 -3.10
N ARG A 37 23.95 17.62 -4.11
CA ARG A 37 23.84 16.91 -5.38
C ARG A 37 25.21 16.65 -6.00
N GLY A 38 25.43 15.39 -6.43
CA GLY A 38 26.66 14.98 -7.12
C GLY A 38 27.81 14.55 -6.22
N ASP A 39 27.62 14.45 -4.89
CA ASP A 39 28.60 13.86 -3.98
C ASP A 39 28.44 12.33 -3.79
N GLY A 40 27.42 11.74 -4.43
CA GLY A 40 27.13 10.31 -4.35
C GLY A 40 26.41 9.87 -3.07
N GLN A 41 26.20 10.76 -2.10
CA GLN A 41 25.55 10.40 -0.82
C GLN A 41 24.09 9.99 -1.04
N ALA A 42 23.37 10.68 -1.90
CA ALA A 42 21.97 10.36 -2.19
C ALA A 42 21.83 8.95 -2.80
N THR A 43 22.73 8.56 -3.69
CA THR A 43 22.76 7.21 -4.27
C THR A 43 23.06 6.15 -3.21
N GLN A 44 24.06 6.37 -2.36
CA GLN A 44 24.39 5.47 -1.26
C GLN A 44 23.22 5.29 -0.29
N ASP A 45 22.53 6.38 0.05
CA ASP A 45 21.35 6.34 0.92
C ASP A 45 20.20 5.56 0.26
N LEU A 46 20.01 5.68 -1.05
CA LEU A 46 19.01 4.92 -1.78
C LEU A 46 19.34 3.43 -1.80
N ASP A 47 20.59 3.05 -2.06
CA ASP A 47 21.05 1.66 -2.06
C ASP A 47 20.88 1.04 -0.66
N TRP A 48 21.18 1.81 0.39
CA TRP A 48 20.91 1.41 1.78
C TRP A 48 19.42 1.18 2.04
N ILE A 49 18.56 2.09 1.63
CA ILE A 49 17.10 1.97 1.81
C ILE A 49 16.56 0.78 1.03
N GLU A 50 17.03 0.54 -0.19
CA GLU A 50 16.65 -0.63 -0.97
C GLU A 50 16.99 -1.92 -0.23
N ALA A 51 18.23 -2.06 0.24
CA ALA A 51 18.68 -3.24 0.99
C ALA A 51 17.90 -3.42 2.30
N THR A 52 17.71 -2.34 3.05
CA THR A 52 16.94 -2.33 4.30
C THR A 52 15.50 -2.75 4.07
N HIS A 53 14.82 -2.19 3.06
CA HIS A 53 13.43 -2.53 2.78
C HIS A 53 13.28 -3.97 2.29
N ARG A 54 14.17 -4.48 1.43
CA ARG A 54 14.17 -5.89 1.00
C ARG A 54 14.24 -6.82 2.21
N ASN A 55 15.12 -6.53 3.16
CA ASN A 55 15.25 -7.29 4.40
C ASN A 55 14.02 -7.13 5.30
N TRP A 56 13.45 -5.93 5.36
CA TRP A 56 12.28 -5.62 6.19
C TRP A 56 11.01 -6.36 5.78
N VAL A 57 10.85 -6.65 4.48
CA VAL A 57 9.67 -7.35 3.93
C VAL A 57 9.92 -8.81 3.57
N HIS A 58 11.16 -9.35 3.74
CA HIS A 58 11.57 -10.63 3.16
C HIS A 58 10.74 -11.84 3.62
N ASP A 59 10.24 -11.81 4.88
CA ASP A 59 9.40 -12.88 5.43
C ASP A 59 7.99 -12.91 4.81
N ILE A 60 7.58 -11.78 4.20
CA ILE A 60 6.25 -11.63 3.61
C ILE A 60 6.29 -11.77 2.09
N ILE A 61 7.28 -11.18 1.45
CA ILE A 61 7.34 -11.09 -0.01
C ILE A 61 8.79 -11.20 -0.52
N ASP A 62 9.00 -12.05 -1.51
CA ASP A 62 10.29 -12.21 -2.16
C ASP A 62 10.44 -11.24 -3.33
N LEU A 63 11.40 -10.32 -3.22
CA LEU A 63 11.70 -9.31 -4.23
C LEU A 63 12.96 -9.64 -5.05
N SER A 64 13.51 -10.85 -4.97
CA SER A 64 14.75 -11.25 -5.65
C SER A 64 14.72 -11.06 -7.17
N ASP A 65 13.55 -11.28 -7.79
CA ASP A 65 13.34 -11.12 -9.23
C ASP A 65 13.18 -9.65 -9.69
N PHE A 66 13.21 -8.69 -8.77
CA PHE A 66 12.98 -7.27 -9.04
C PHE A 66 14.23 -6.44 -8.76
N PRO A 67 15.22 -6.42 -9.68
CA PRO A 67 16.53 -5.80 -9.42
C PRO A 67 16.50 -4.26 -9.40
N TYR A 68 15.43 -3.63 -9.83
CA TYR A 68 15.34 -2.16 -9.88
C TYR A 68 14.42 -1.64 -8.80
N CYS A 69 14.93 -0.72 -7.98
CA CYS A 69 14.18 -0.02 -6.93
C CYS A 69 14.15 1.49 -7.18
N TYR A 70 12.99 2.11 -6.91
CA TYR A 70 12.77 3.54 -7.10
C TYR A 70 11.97 4.11 -5.93
N VAL A 71 12.33 5.33 -5.51
CA VAL A 71 11.55 6.12 -4.55
C VAL A 71 10.43 6.85 -5.28
N THR A 72 9.24 6.84 -4.69
CA THR A 72 8.08 7.60 -5.17
C THR A 72 7.38 8.32 -4.02
N ASN A 73 6.55 9.30 -4.35
CA ASN A 73 5.71 10.00 -3.38
C ASN A 73 4.44 9.16 -3.04
N GLY A 74 4.67 7.93 -2.56
CA GLY A 74 3.64 6.92 -2.30
C GLY A 74 3.20 6.20 -3.57
N THR A 75 2.34 5.18 -3.41
CA THR A 75 1.84 4.36 -4.54
C THR A 75 1.01 5.17 -5.55
N THR A 76 0.38 6.27 -5.14
CA THR A 76 -0.33 7.18 -6.07
C THR A 76 0.61 7.73 -7.14
N ASP A 77 1.81 8.17 -6.74
CA ASP A 77 2.85 8.66 -7.68
C ASP A 77 3.39 7.52 -8.56
N ALA A 78 3.61 6.35 -7.97
CA ALA A 78 3.99 5.15 -8.71
C ALA A 78 2.97 4.77 -9.79
N ILE A 79 1.67 4.87 -9.50
CA ILE A 79 0.58 4.65 -10.45
C ILE A 79 0.64 5.67 -11.59
N HIS A 80 0.90 6.95 -11.30
CA HIS A 80 1.05 7.97 -12.34
C HIS A 80 2.20 7.64 -13.29
N HIS A 81 3.37 7.29 -12.74
CA HIS A 81 4.54 6.92 -13.54
C HIS A 81 4.29 5.67 -14.39
N TRP A 82 3.60 4.66 -13.82
CA TRP A 82 3.20 3.47 -14.57
C TRP A 82 2.27 3.84 -15.72
N LEU A 83 1.14 4.52 -15.45
CA LEU A 83 0.13 4.86 -16.47
C LEU A 83 0.67 5.80 -17.55
N LEU A 84 1.61 6.69 -17.21
CA LEU A 84 2.27 7.59 -18.16
C LEU A 84 3.11 6.84 -19.20
N THR A 85 3.65 5.67 -18.82
CA THR A 85 4.57 4.89 -19.64
C THR A 85 4.01 3.56 -20.14
N GLU A 86 2.77 3.23 -19.75
CA GLU A 86 2.06 2.03 -20.15
C GLU A 86 1.21 2.26 -21.40
N ASP A 87 1.61 1.66 -22.49
CA ASP A 87 0.93 1.77 -23.79
C ASP A 87 -0.18 0.72 -23.95
N ARG A 88 -0.09 -0.40 -23.21
CA ARG A 88 -1.07 -1.49 -23.26
C ARG A 88 -2.38 -1.08 -22.57
N GLU A 89 -3.46 -1.76 -22.91
CA GLU A 89 -4.69 -1.71 -22.13
C GLU A 89 -4.48 -2.40 -20.79
N TYR A 90 -5.17 -1.92 -19.75
CA TYR A 90 -5.15 -2.56 -18.45
C TYR A 90 -6.56 -2.88 -17.95
N GLN A 91 -6.61 -3.79 -16.99
CA GLN A 91 -7.81 -4.25 -16.31
C GLN A 91 -7.60 -4.26 -14.80
N TYR A 92 -8.67 -4.21 -14.05
CA TYR A 92 -8.65 -4.24 -12.60
C TYR A 92 -9.90 -4.94 -12.04
N ILE A 93 -9.78 -5.55 -10.85
CA ILE A 93 -10.93 -6.17 -10.17
C ILE A 93 -11.86 -5.05 -9.68
N SER A 94 -13.13 -5.12 -10.09
CA SER A 94 -14.18 -4.20 -9.63
C SER A 94 -14.22 -4.17 -8.08
N GLY A 95 -14.27 -2.97 -7.52
CA GLY A 95 -14.26 -2.79 -6.06
C GLY A 95 -12.88 -2.82 -5.39
N ASP A 96 -11.81 -3.16 -6.10
CA ASP A 96 -10.44 -2.97 -5.62
C ASP A 96 -10.06 -1.47 -5.66
N TYR A 97 -8.79 -1.09 -5.72
CA TYR A 97 -8.39 0.31 -5.77
C TYR A 97 -8.60 0.88 -7.18
N GLU A 98 -9.63 1.69 -7.35
CA GLU A 98 -10.08 2.18 -8.67
C GLU A 98 -9.43 3.52 -9.09
N TYR A 99 -8.50 4.04 -8.30
CA TYR A 99 -7.83 5.32 -8.63
C TYR A 99 -7.15 5.33 -10.00
N PRO A 100 -6.45 4.26 -10.45
CA PRO A 100 -5.89 4.22 -11.80
C PRO A 100 -6.91 4.55 -12.89
N ASN A 101 -8.16 4.09 -12.74
CA ASN A 101 -9.26 4.33 -13.70
C ASN A 101 -9.70 5.79 -13.76
N SER A 102 -9.41 6.59 -12.73
CA SER A 102 -9.69 8.04 -12.77
C SER A 102 -8.68 8.82 -13.62
N ILE A 103 -7.53 8.22 -13.94
CA ILE A 103 -6.45 8.82 -14.73
C ILE A 103 -6.49 8.33 -16.17
N LYS A 104 -6.51 7.03 -16.37
CA LYS A 104 -6.60 6.35 -17.67
C LYS A 104 -7.67 5.29 -17.57
N GLN A 105 -8.60 5.28 -18.51
CA GLN A 105 -9.69 4.31 -18.51
C GLN A 105 -9.15 2.89 -18.62
N GLY A 106 -9.53 2.02 -17.66
CA GLY A 106 -9.25 0.60 -17.64
C GLY A 106 -10.53 -0.23 -17.78
N THR A 107 -10.38 -1.54 -17.92
CA THR A 107 -11.50 -2.49 -17.97
C THR A 107 -11.76 -3.04 -16.58
N ALA A 108 -12.93 -2.75 -15.99
CA ALA A 108 -13.35 -3.37 -14.73
C ALA A 108 -13.80 -4.81 -14.99
N ILE A 109 -13.34 -5.76 -14.17
CA ILE A 109 -13.77 -7.16 -14.21
C ILE A 109 -14.36 -7.56 -12.86
N ASP A 110 -15.48 -8.26 -12.86
CA ASP A 110 -16.19 -8.62 -11.63
C ASP A 110 -15.62 -9.88 -10.97
N HIS A 111 -14.96 -10.75 -11.74
CA HIS A 111 -14.34 -11.99 -11.23
C HIS A 111 -13.02 -12.27 -11.92
N ALA A 112 -12.10 -12.91 -11.19
CA ALA A 112 -10.81 -13.33 -11.71
C ALA A 112 -10.89 -14.26 -12.93
N TYR A 113 -11.99 -14.96 -13.13
CA TYR A 113 -12.24 -15.81 -14.33
C TYR A 113 -12.35 -15.03 -15.64
N PHE A 114 -12.58 -13.72 -15.59
CA PHE A 114 -12.71 -12.87 -16.77
C PHE A 114 -11.44 -12.08 -17.09
N ILE A 115 -10.31 -12.47 -16.52
CA ILE A 115 -9.02 -11.83 -16.80
C ILE A 115 -8.62 -12.07 -18.24
N ASP A 116 -8.47 -10.99 -19.01
CA ASP A 116 -7.93 -11.02 -20.36
C ASP A 116 -6.38 -11.16 -20.29
N PRO A 117 -5.80 -12.24 -20.85
CA PRO A 117 -4.37 -12.46 -20.79
C PRO A 117 -3.54 -11.41 -21.57
N ASN A 118 -4.17 -10.65 -22.46
CA ASN A 118 -3.50 -9.63 -23.27
C ASN A 118 -3.46 -8.26 -22.61
N LYS A 119 -4.17 -8.06 -21.48
CA LYS A 119 -4.19 -6.79 -20.74
C LYS A 119 -3.36 -6.88 -19.47
N VAL A 120 -2.80 -5.74 -19.06
CA VAL A 120 -2.10 -5.65 -17.78
C VAL A 120 -3.11 -5.67 -16.64
N LEU A 121 -2.94 -6.54 -15.65
CA LEU A 121 -3.77 -6.56 -14.45
C LEU A 121 -3.18 -5.65 -13.38
N TYR A 122 -3.90 -4.61 -12.99
CA TYR A 122 -3.64 -3.88 -11.76
C TYR A 122 -4.43 -4.52 -10.61
N ILE A 123 -3.74 -4.91 -9.53
CA ILE A 123 -4.37 -5.57 -8.38
C ILE A 123 -3.66 -5.22 -7.08
N SER A 124 -4.43 -5.03 -5.99
CA SER A 124 -3.87 -4.86 -4.66
C SER A 124 -3.85 -6.16 -3.84
N ASN A 125 -2.75 -6.37 -3.12
CA ASN A 125 -2.60 -7.48 -2.18
C ASN A 125 -1.76 -7.04 -0.95
N PRO A 126 -2.34 -6.87 0.25
CA PRO A 126 -3.76 -7.12 0.61
C PRO A 126 -4.76 -6.27 -0.19
N SER A 127 -5.93 -6.83 -0.38
CA SER A 127 -6.96 -6.23 -1.24
C SER A 127 -7.50 -4.92 -0.69
N ALA A 128 -7.57 -3.89 -1.53
CA ALA A 128 -8.25 -2.65 -1.17
C ALA A 128 -9.77 -2.82 -1.05
N HIS A 129 -10.34 -3.90 -1.61
CA HIS A 129 -11.76 -4.21 -1.50
C HIS A 129 -12.17 -4.54 -0.04
N ASN A 130 -11.42 -5.38 0.66
CA ASN A 130 -11.78 -5.87 1.99
C ASN A 130 -10.64 -5.91 3.01
N GLY A 131 -9.40 -5.66 2.60
CA GLY A 131 -8.21 -5.71 3.45
C GLY A 131 -7.59 -7.10 3.62
N ASN A 132 -8.09 -8.12 2.91
CA ASN A 132 -7.60 -9.49 3.05
C ASN A 132 -6.56 -9.84 1.99
N PHE A 133 -5.67 -10.76 2.34
CA PHE A 133 -4.76 -11.37 1.38
C PHE A 133 -5.53 -12.18 0.33
N LYS A 134 -4.98 -12.21 -0.87
CA LYS A 134 -5.50 -12.99 -2.00
C LYS A 134 -4.40 -13.90 -2.53
N ASN A 135 -4.79 -15.12 -2.90
CA ASN A 135 -3.98 -15.91 -3.81
C ASN A 135 -4.28 -15.46 -5.25
N ILE A 136 -3.23 -15.05 -5.97
CA ILE A 136 -3.35 -14.49 -7.32
C ILE A 136 -2.59 -15.41 -8.28
N GLU A 137 -3.35 -16.14 -9.08
CA GLU A 137 -2.82 -17.02 -10.13
C GLU A 137 -3.33 -16.53 -11.47
N VAL A 138 -2.48 -15.85 -12.23
CA VAL A 138 -2.84 -15.24 -13.51
C VAL A 138 -1.70 -15.37 -14.53
N SER A 139 -2.06 -15.44 -15.80
CA SER A 139 -1.10 -15.54 -16.92
C SER A 139 -0.79 -14.18 -17.57
N CYS A 140 -1.57 -13.14 -17.26
CA CYS A 140 -1.34 -11.80 -17.80
C CYS A 140 -0.24 -11.06 -17.02
N PRO A 141 0.36 -10.00 -17.60
CA PRO A 141 1.25 -9.09 -16.86
C PRO A 141 0.54 -8.44 -15.67
N VAL A 142 1.24 -8.29 -14.53
CA VAL A 142 0.66 -7.80 -13.28
C VAL A 142 1.42 -6.57 -12.77
N ILE A 143 0.67 -5.58 -12.32
CA ILE A 143 1.13 -4.49 -11.44
C ILE A 143 0.52 -4.73 -10.06
N LEU A 144 1.38 -5.07 -9.10
CA LEU A 144 0.98 -5.46 -7.76
C LEU A 144 1.12 -4.29 -6.78
N ASP A 145 0.00 -3.89 -6.18
CA ASP A 145 -0.04 -2.82 -5.17
C ASP A 145 -0.09 -3.42 -3.76
N CYS A 146 1.03 -3.31 -3.03
CA CYS A 146 1.20 -3.76 -1.65
C CYS A 146 1.04 -2.63 -0.63
N THR A 147 0.21 -1.60 -0.92
CA THR A 147 0.02 -0.44 -0.03
C THR A 147 -0.39 -0.81 1.39
N TYR A 148 -1.11 -1.91 1.58
CA TYR A 148 -1.60 -2.33 2.91
C TYR A 148 -0.66 -3.28 3.65
N LEU A 149 0.48 -3.67 3.05
CA LEU A 149 1.35 -4.71 3.60
C LEU A 149 1.77 -4.44 5.05
N SER A 150 2.24 -3.22 5.35
CA SER A 150 2.65 -2.82 6.71
C SER A 150 1.50 -2.64 7.71
N SER A 151 0.31 -3.09 7.35
CA SER A 151 -0.88 -3.07 8.21
C SER A 151 -1.36 -4.47 8.61
N THR A 152 -0.61 -5.51 8.23
CA THR A 152 -1.00 -6.91 8.36
C THR A 152 0.00 -7.70 9.19
N ASN A 153 -0.38 -8.92 9.57
CA ASN A 153 0.56 -9.88 10.14
C ASN A 153 1.58 -10.36 9.08
N ILE A 154 2.59 -11.07 9.55
CA ILE A 154 3.54 -11.76 8.67
C ILE A 154 2.82 -12.96 8.04
N GLN A 155 2.43 -12.78 6.78
CA GLN A 155 1.87 -13.84 5.94
C GLN A 155 2.53 -13.78 4.57
N LYS A 156 3.08 -14.90 4.13
CA LYS A 156 3.80 -14.96 2.85
C LYS A 156 2.86 -14.71 1.67
N ILE A 157 3.20 -13.72 0.85
CA ILE A 157 2.52 -13.38 -0.40
C ILE A 157 3.27 -14.04 -1.55
N ASN A 158 2.55 -14.82 -2.35
CA ASN A 158 3.08 -15.29 -3.62
C ASN A 158 2.91 -14.18 -4.67
N ILE A 159 4.04 -13.73 -5.25
CA ILE A 159 4.03 -12.80 -6.38
C ILE A 159 3.72 -13.62 -7.64
N PRO A 160 2.71 -13.28 -8.45
CA PRO A 160 2.50 -13.91 -9.74
C PRO A 160 3.76 -13.82 -10.61
N GLU A 161 4.11 -14.89 -11.33
CA GLU A 161 5.33 -14.97 -12.14
C GLU A 161 5.44 -13.81 -13.14
N ASN A 162 4.32 -13.41 -13.75
CA ASN A 162 4.25 -12.32 -14.72
C ASN A 162 4.15 -10.94 -14.11
N THR A 163 4.42 -10.77 -12.80
CA THR A 163 4.44 -9.45 -12.18
C THR A 163 5.63 -8.65 -12.71
N GLU A 164 5.35 -7.47 -13.23
CA GLU A 164 6.35 -6.55 -13.78
C GLU A 164 6.77 -5.49 -12.77
N GLN A 165 5.86 -5.12 -11.87
CA GLN A 165 6.06 -4.07 -10.88
C GLN A 165 5.36 -4.41 -9.57
N VAL A 166 6.05 -4.13 -8.44
CA VAL A 166 5.51 -4.20 -7.09
C VAL A 166 5.66 -2.84 -6.42
N MET A 167 4.59 -2.34 -5.79
CA MET A 167 4.55 -1.01 -5.17
C MET A 167 4.29 -1.13 -3.68
N PHE A 168 5.00 -0.33 -2.89
CA PHE A 168 4.86 -0.25 -1.43
C PHE A 168 4.58 1.16 -0.95
N SER A 169 3.88 1.28 0.17
CA SER A 169 3.61 2.55 0.83
C SER A 169 3.61 2.40 2.35
N PHE A 170 4.11 3.41 3.04
CA PHE A 170 4.05 3.52 4.50
C PHE A 170 2.79 4.28 4.98
N SER A 171 1.95 4.73 4.03
CA SER A 171 0.83 5.63 4.33
C SER A 171 -0.23 5.02 5.24
N LYS A 172 -0.47 3.71 5.15
CA LYS A 172 -1.59 3.06 5.86
C LYS A 172 -1.15 2.37 7.14
N GLY A 173 -0.07 1.60 7.12
CA GLY A 173 0.43 0.94 8.32
C GLY A 173 0.80 1.92 9.42
N PHE A 174 1.57 2.94 9.07
CA PHE A 174 2.12 3.92 10.03
C PHE A 174 1.35 5.25 10.07
N GLY A 175 0.25 5.39 9.35
CA GLY A 175 -0.51 6.63 9.30
C GLY A 175 0.18 7.78 8.56
N MET A 176 1.14 7.47 7.67
CA MET A 176 1.99 8.45 6.98
C MET A 176 1.34 9.02 5.70
N ILE A 177 0.02 9.21 5.70
CA ILE A 177 -0.72 9.66 4.51
C ILE A 177 -0.22 11.00 3.99
N GLY A 178 0.11 11.92 4.89
CA GLY A 178 0.61 13.27 4.55
C GLY A 178 2.06 13.31 4.08
N ASN A 179 2.88 12.32 4.43
CA ASN A 179 4.32 12.33 4.17
C ASN A 179 4.72 11.72 2.82
N ARG A 180 3.81 11.05 2.13
CA ARG A 180 3.98 10.54 0.77
C ARG A 180 5.23 9.69 0.56
N LEU A 181 5.30 8.55 1.26
CA LEU A 181 6.42 7.61 1.23
C LEU A 181 6.06 6.36 0.43
N GLY A 182 6.87 5.99 -0.55
CA GLY A 182 6.67 4.77 -1.33
C GLY A 182 7.93 4.28 -2.02
N LEU A 183 7.96 2.98 -2.28
CA LEU A 183 8.99 2.30 -3.06
C LEU A 183 8.34 1.49 -4.18
N VAL A 184 9.03 1.43 -5.31
CA VAL A 184 8.62 0.65 -6.49
C VAL A 184 9.75 -0.27 -6.88
N TYR A 185 9.43 -1.54 -7.07
CA TYR A 185 10.36 -2.56 -7.55
C TYR A 185 9.91 -3.06 -8.92
N THR A 186 10.83 -3.19 -9.86
CA THR A 186 10.53 -3.62 -11.23
C THR A 186 11.53 -4.65 -11.74
N LYS A 187 11.06 -5.55 -12.64
CA LYS A 187 11.93 -6.55 -13.31
C LYS A 187 12.81 -5.91 -14.39
N LYS A 188 12.38 -4.81 -14.98
CA LYS A 188 13.10 -4.05 -16.02
C LYS A 188 13.20 -2.58 -15.62
N PRO A 189 14.18 -1.82 -16.15
CA PRO A 189 14.26 -0.38 -15.91
C PRO A 189 12.93 0.30 -16.24
N HIS A 190 12.38 1.04 -15.27
CA HIS A 190 11.13 1.78 -15.48
C HIS A 190 11.39 3.02 -16.33
N LYS A 191 10.68 3.21 -17.45
CA LYS A 191 10.95 4.25 -18.45
C LYS A 191 11.15 5.67 -17.85
N SER A 192 10.30 6.08 -16.92
CA SER A 192 10.37 7.42 -16.31
C SER A 192 11.16 7.45 -14.99
N LEU A 193 10.95 6.47 -14.09
CA LEU A 193 11.60 6.47 -12.78
C LEU A 193 13.11 6.20 -12.86
N HIS A 194 13.55 5.42 -13.85
CA HIS A 194 14.98 5.13 -14.04
C HIS A 194 15.77 6.39 -14.35
N LEU A 195 15.21 7.26 -15.18
CA LEU A 195 15.83 8.56 -15.48
C LEU A 195 15.91 9.46 -14.24
N LEU A 196 14.85 9.48 -13.43
CA LEU A 196 14.85 10.23 -12.17
C LEU A 196 15.92 9.68 -11.19
N LYS A 197 16.05 8.34 -11.11
CA LYS A 197 17.12 7.70 -10.32
C LYS A 197 18.51 8.11 -10.78
N GLN A 198 18.77 8.12 -12.09
CA GLN A 198 20.07 8.51 -12.66
C GLN A 198 20.46 9.97 -12.34
N PHE A 199 19.48 10.85 -12.21
CA PHE A 199 19.70 12.26 -11.86
C PHE A 199 19.56 12.56 -10.37
N GLU A 200 19.47 11.54 -9.51
CA GLU A 200 19.22 11.69 -8.07
C GLU A 200 18.01 12.59 -7.77
N ASN A 201 16.96 12.50 -8.59
CA ASN A 201 15.79 13.35 -8.53
C ASN A 201 14.61 12.62 -7.85
N TRP A 202 14.71 12.46 -6.54
CA TRP A 202 13.65 11.92 -5.69
C TRP A 202 13.53 12.72 -4.39
N ASN A 203 12.48 12.45 -3.62
CA ASN A 203 12.27 13.10 -2.34
C ASN A 203 13.21 12.49 -1.27
N TYR A 204 14.32 13.15 -1.03
CA TYR A 204 15.33 12.70 -0.08
C TYR A 204 14.80 12.62 1.37
N ALA A 205 13.96 13.55 1.79
CA ALA A 205 13.32 13.48 3.11
C ALA A 205 12.46 12.22 3.27
N SER A 206 11.83 11.75 2.19
CA SER A 206 11.10 10.47 2.18
C SER A 206 12.03 9.28 2.42
N VAL A 207 13.21 9.26 1.80
CA VAL A 207 14.23 8.21 2.01
C VAL A 207 14.64 8.14 3.48
N LYS A 208 14.99 9.28 4.07
CA LYS A 208 15.38 9.34 5.49
C LYS A 208 14.23 8.99 6.44
N THR A 209 13.02 9.35 6.11
CA THR A 209 11.84 8.98 6.90
C THR A 209 11.56 7.47 6.83
N MET A 210 11.69 6.85 5.66
CA MET A 210 11.54 5.40 5.51
C MET A 210 12.61 4.64 6.29
N ASP A 211 13.87 5.07 6.21
CA ASP A 211 14.98 4.52 6.99
C ASP A 211 14.67 4.54 8.49
N LEU A 212 14.24 5.69 8.99
CA LEU A 212 13.89 5.86 10.39
C LEU A 212 12.76 4.91 10.84
N ILE A 213 11.72 4.75 10.02
CA ILE A 213 10.62 3.83 10.32
C ILE A 213 11.14 2.39 10.35
N MET A 214 11.84 1.94 9.33
CA MET A 214 12.30 0.55 9.22
C MET A 214 13.36 0.19 10.25
N SER A 215 14.13 1.18 10.76
CA SER A 215 15.12 0.98 11.82
C SER A 215 14.51 0.86 13.22
N ASN A 216 13.26 1.30 13.41
CA ASN A 216 12.61 1.32 14.73
C ASN A 216 11.39 0.41 14.85
N TYR A 217 10.82 -0.04 13.73
CA TYR A 217 9.60 -0.84 13.70
C TYR A 217 9.73 -2.03 12.75
N THR A 218 9.15 -3.17 13.13
CA THR A 218 8.96 -4.29 12.21
C THR A 218 7.83 -4.01 11.22
N VAL A 219 7.77 -4.77 10.13
CA VAL A 219 6.75 -4.59 9.08
C VAL A 219 5.33 -4.82 9.61
N ASP A 220 5.16 -5.71 10.57
CA ASP A 220 3.92 -6.10 11.21
C ASP A 220 3.69 -5.42 12.58
N GLU A 221 4.54 -4.47 12.97
CA GLU A 221 4.48 -3.81 14.28
C GLU A 221 3.08 -3.28 14.61
N MET A 222 2.45 -2.60 13.64
CA MET A 222 1.15 -1.97 13.87
C MET A 222 0.02 -3.02 13.93
N TRP A 223 0.15 -4.11 13.21
CA TRP A 223 -0.78 -5.23 13.31
C TRP A 223 -0.68 -5.88 14.71
N ASN A 224 0.54 -6.15 15.18
CA ASN A 224 0.77 -6.72 16.50
C ASN A 224 0.22 -5.84 17.64
N ARG A 225 0.31 -4.52 17.49
CA ARG A 225 -0.20 -3.56 18.49
C ARG A 225 -1.72 -3.46 18.52
N PHE A 226 -2.39 -3.60 17.38
CA PHE A 226 -3.80 -3.21 17.25
C PHE A 226 -4.75 -4.34 16.88
N THR A 227 -4.27 -5.57 16.62
CA THR A 227 -5.15 -6.67 16.20
C THR A 227 -6.14 -7.09 17.30
N GLU A 228 -5.73 -7.13 18.57
CA GLU A 228 -6.64 -7.42 19.68
C GLU A 228 -7.76 -6.38 19.75
N LYS A 229 -7.40 -5.10 19.60
CA LYS A 229 -8.39 -4.01 19.58
C LYS A 229 -9.29 -4.06 18.36
N GLN A 230 -8.80 -4.49 17.20
CA GLN A 230 -9.62 -4.76 16.03
C GLN A 230 -10.67 -5.82 16.33
N ILE A 231 -10.25 -6.93 16.92
CA ILE A 231 -11.13 -8.07 17.29
C ILE A 231 -12.22 -7.61 18.27
N ASP A 232 -11.85 -6.87 19.32
CA ASP A 232 -12.81 -6.32 20.30
C ASP A 232 -13.86 -5.44 19.61
N ILE A 233 -13.43 -4.50 18.76
CA ILE A 233 -14.32 -3.64 18.00
C ILE A 233 -15.23 -4.46 17.07
N CYS A 234 -14.67 -5.45 16.39
CA CYS A 234 -15.45 -6.31 15.51
C CYS A 234 -16.53 -7.09 16.28
N ASN A 235 -16.21 -7.63 17.46
CA ASN A 235 -17.16 -8.31 18.33
C ASN A 235 -18.28 -7.37 18.81
N ASP A 236 -17.93 -6.16 19.26
CA ASP A 236 -18.88 -5.15 19.76
C ASP A 236 -19.87 -4.67 18.69
N TYR A 237 -19.43 -4.63 17.43
CA TYR A 237 -20.24 -4.12 16.32
C TYR A 237 -20.85 -5.20 15.42
N GLY A 238 -20.50 -6.47 15.62
CA GLY A 238 -20.88 -7.56 14.75
C GLY A 238 -20.25 -7.47 13.36
N PHE A 239 -18.97 -7.08 13.32
CA PHE A 239 -18.17 -7.04 12.09
C PHE A 239 -17.26 -8.26 12.00
N GLU A 240 -16.82 -8.58 10.77
CA GLU A 240 -15.77 -9.56 10.50
C GLU A 240 -14.43 -8.82 10.37
N PRO A 241 -13.39 -9.16 11.16
CA PRO A 241 -12.08 -8.56 11.02
C PRO A 241 -11.45 -8.91 9.67
N SER A 242 -10.63 -8.01 9.12
CA SER A 242 -9.82 -8.29 7.95
C SER A 242 -8.36 -8.53 8.37
N ASP A 243 -7.51 -8.95 7.41
CA ASP A 243 -6.07 -9.10 7.64
C ASP A 243 -5.36 -7.75 7.87
N CYS A 244 -5.98 -6.62 7.53
CA CYS A 244 -5.50 -5.27 7.87
C CYS A 244 -6.12 -4.80 9.19
N PHE A 245 -5.31 -4.46 10.20
CA PHE A 245 -5.79 -4.11 11.54
C PHE A 245 -6.82 -2.96 11.59
N PHE A 246 -6.83 -2.07 10.62
CA PHE A 246 -7.74 -0.92 10.57
C PHE A 246 -8.99 -1.14 9.73
N LEU A 247 -9.18 -2.32 9.16
CA LEU A 247 -10.33 -2.67 8.33
C LEU A 247 -11.16 -3.80 8.94
N ALA A 248 -12.44 -3.77 8.63
CA ALA A 248 -13.39 -4.83 8.89
C ALA A 248 -14.42 -4.89 7.77
N THR A 249 -15.20 -5.97 7.71
CA THR A 249 -16.30 -6.14 6.77
C THR A 249 -17.61 -6.45 7.48
N THR A 250 -18.73 -6.13 6.85
CA THR A 250 -20.06 -6.44 7.42
C THR A 250 -21.14 -6.53 6.34
N LYS A 251 -22.12 -7.41 6.58
CA LYS A 251 -23.34 -7.51 5.77
C LYS A 251 -24.47 -6.60 6.27
N ASP A 252 -24.28 -5.85 7.35
CA ASP A 252 -25.29 -4.94 7.89
C ASP A 252 -25.68 -3.90 6.83
N LYS A 253 -26.98 -3.90 6.50
CA LYS A 253 -27.59 -3.00 5.49
C LYS A 253 -27.42 -1.51 5.83
N TYR A 254 -27.16 -1.18 7.10
CA TYR A 254 -26.85 0.19 7.54
C TYR A 254 -25.61 0.75 6.85
N TYR A 255 -24.63 -0.11 6.52
CA TYR A 255 -23.40 0.24 5.86
C TYR A 255 -23.43 0.05 4.33
N ARG A 256 -24.60 -0.15 3.74
CA ARG A 256 -24.81 -0.43 2.30
C ARG A 256 -24.04 0.53 1.38
N ARG A 257 -23.90 1.80 1.75
CA ARG A 257 -23.18 2.82 0.96
C ARG A 257 -21.66 2.63 0.93
N ARG A 258 -21.12 1.74 1.77
CA ARG A 258 -19.69 1.41 1.86
C ARG A 258 -19.31 0.14 1.10
N ARG A 259 -20.24 -0.44 0.36
CA ARG A 259 -19.98 -1.53 -0.56
C ARG A 259 -19.18 -1.02 -1.73
N ARG A 260 -18.10 -1.70 -2.04
CA ARG A 260 -17.22 -1.33 -3.16
C ARG A 260 -17.69 -1.99 -4.46
N MET A 261 -18.33 -3.15 -4.39
CA MET A 261 -18.96 -3.83 -5.54
C MET A 261 -20.47 -3.78 -5.44
N LYS A 262 -21.15 -3.57 -6.56
CA LYS A 262 -22.64 -3.49 -6.60
C LYS A 262 -23.30 -4.77 -6.12
N ASN A 263 -22.71 -5.92 -6.44
CA ASN A 263 -23.27 -7.25 -6.16
C ASN A 263 -22.63 -7.91 -4.92
N ASP A 264 -21.77 -7.20 -4.20
CA ASP A 264 -21.21 -7.69 -2.94
C ASP A 264 -22.10 -7.31 -1.76
N ASP A 265 -22.51 -8.30 -0.98
CA ASP A 265 -23.27 -8.07 0.25
C ASP A 265 -22.42 -7.48 1.38
N ASN A 266 -21.08 -7.53 1.27
CA ASN A 266 -20.17 -6.99 2.26
C ASN A 266 -19.90 -5.49 2.05
N ALA A 267 -19.93 -4.75 3.15
CA ALA A 267 -19.42 -3.38 3.19
C ALA A 267 -18.05 -3.37 3.88
N ARG A 268 -17.06 -2.69 3.29
CA ARG A 268 -15.77 -2.45 3.95
C ARG A 268 -15.90 -1.28 4.91
N ILE A 269 -15.46 -1.48 6.15
CA ILE A 269 -15.47 -0.49 7.22
C ILE A 269 -14.04 -0.13 7.62
N CYS A 270 -13.69 1.14 7.63
CA CYS A 270 -12.47 1.62 8.27
C CYS A 270 -12.79 1.85 9.75
N ILE A 271 -12.16 1.10 10.63
CA ILE A 271 -12.35 1.15 12.08
C ILE A 271 -11.27 1.94 12.81
N SER A 272 -10.29 2.51 12.10
CA SER A 272 -9.23 3.32 12.69
C SER A 272 -9.71 4.41 13.65
N PRO A 273 -10.88 5.10 13.44
CA PRO A 273 -11.38 6.08 14.40
C PRO A 273 -11.74 5.50 15.78
N LEU A 274 -11.94 4.19 15.87
CA LEU A 274 -12.27 3.49 17.12
C LEU A 274 -11.04 2.87 17.80
N ILE A 275 -9.94 2.73 17.08
CA ILE A 275 -8.71 2.11 17.59
C ILE A 275 -7.96 3.05 18.54
N ASN A 276 -8.23 4.35 18.54
CA ASN A 276 -7.53 5.38 19.33
C ASN A 276 -6.01 5.32 19.12
N ILE A 277 -5.59 5.42 17.89
CA ILE A 277 -4.18 5.43 17.46
C ILE A 277 -3.46 6.70 17.93
#